data_d068f54f3c673e72d7c0eed75411656b
#
_entry.id   d068f54f3c673e72d7c0eed75411656b
#
_cell.length_a   1.000
_cell.length_b   1.000
_cell.length_c   1.000
_cell.angle_alpha   90.00
_cell.angle_beta   90.00
_cell.angle_gamma   90.00
#
_symmetry.space_group_name_H-M   'P 1'
#
loop_
_entity.id
_entity.type
_entity.pdbx_description
1 polymer ?
#
loop_
_entity_poly.entity_id
_entity_poly.type
_entity_poly.pdbx_seq_one_letter_code
_entity_poly.pdbx_strand_id
1 'polypeptide(L)'
;TLFFSQKFNLKTITGVIIGLVGAVGLILVANNNINANALLYSILPLIGSACYALNLNIIKLYLSHISALLITGISFLIIGPISSYFLMAKTDFIVHLLQNDTNYLNFISINVLGIIGTGLAVWIFNLLIKETSSVFASSVTYLIPIVAIVWGVADGENFIFLEGLFCGVIFTGVYLIRQPSS
;
A
#
# COMPACT_ATOMS: atom_id res chain seq x y z
N THR A 1 -13.66 -10.79 13.21
CA THR A 1 -14.18 -11.93 13.98
C THR A 1 -14.31 -13.21 13.15
N LEU A 2 -14.49 -13.15 11.82
CA LEU A 2 -14.68 -14.35 10.99
C LEU A 2 -13.43 -15.26 10.94
N PHE A 3 -12.21 -14.67 10.98
CA PHE A 3 -10.96 -15.43 10.89
C PHE A 3 -9.99 -15.19 12.07
N PHE A 4 -10.16 -14.09 12.81
CA PHE A 4 -9.24 -13.70 13.88
C PHE A 4 -10.08 -13.19 15.05
N SER A 5 -9.97 -13.81 16.23
CA SER A 5 -10.75 -13.52 17.46
C SER A 5 -10.46 -12.15 18.06
N GLN A 6 -10.46 -11.09 17.28
CA GLN A 6 -10.31 -9.73 17.76
C GLN A 6 -11.69 -9.12 18.09
N LYS A 7 -11.84 -8.60 19.30
CA LYS A 7 -13.06 -7.88 19.71
C LYS A 7 -13.10 -6.51 19.02
N PHE A 8 -14.13 -6.26 18.24
CA PHE A 8 -14.37 -4.93 17.68
C PHE A 8 -14.81 -3.96 18.77
N ASN A 9 -14.08 -2.87 18.92
CA ASN A 9 -14.47 -1.76 19.75
C ASN A 9 -15.24 -0.72 18.90
N LEU A 10 -16.24 -0.09 19.47
CA LEU A 10 -17.01 0.98 18.81
C LEU A 10 -16.08 2.09 18.27
N LYS A 11 -15.02 2.43 19.01
CA LYS A 11 -14.00 3.41 18.59
C LYS A 11 -13.26 2.97 17.33
N THR A 12 -12.95 1.70 17.21
CA THR A 12 -12.31 1.14 15.99
C THR A 12 -13.24 1.24 14.79
N ILE A 13 -14.51 0.92 14.96
CA ILE A 13 -15.51 1.00 13.88
C ILE A 13 -15.69 2.45 13.41
N THR A 14 -15.87 3.38 14.35
CA THR A 14 -16.00 4.81 14.01
C THR A 14 -14.75 5.36 13.35
N GLY A 15 -13.56 4.97 13.84
CA GLY A 15 -12.29 5.36 13.23
C GLY A 15 -12.15 4.87 11.80
N VAL A 16 -12.55 3.62 11.50
CA VAL A 16 -12.56 3.06 10.14
C VAL A 16 -13.52 3.83 9.23
N ILE A 17 -14.74 4.13 9.70
CA ILE A 17 -15.74 4.89 8.93
C ILE A 17 -15.22 6.31 8.63
N ILE A 18 -14.66 7.01 9.61
CA ILE A 18 -14.10 8.35 9.45
C ILE A 18 -12.93 8.32 8.44
N GLY A 19 -12.02 7.35 8.58
CA GLY A 19 -10.91 7.19 7.65
C GLY A 19 -11.36 6.90 6.21
N LEU A 20 -12.40 6.07 6.05
CA LEU A 20 -12.99 5.76 4.75
C LEU A 20 -13.63 7.02 4.12
N VAL A 21 -14.38 7.80 4.90
CA VAL A 21 -14.98 9.07 4.43
C VAL A 21 -13.89 10.03 3.97
N GLY A 22 -12.79 10.15 4.72
CA GLY A 22 -11.63 10.96 4.34
C GLY A 22 -10.99 10.49 3.03
N ALA A 23 -10.79 9.18 2.86
CA ALA A 23 -10.21 8.62 1.65
C ALA A 23 -11.11 8.81 0.41
N VAL A 24 -12.42 8.57 0.55
CA VAL A 24 -13.38 8.82 -0.54
C VAL A 24 -13.42 10.31 -0.89
N GLY A 25 -13.45 11.20 0.12
CA GLY A 25 -13.41 12.64 -0.09
C GLY A 25 -12.16 13.10 -0.88
N LEU A 26 -10.99 12.54 -0.54
CA LEU A 26 -9.74 12.83 -1.25
C LEU A 26 -9.83 12.40 -2.73
N ILE A 27 -10.34 11.22 -3.00
CA ILE A 27 -10.50 10.70 -4.38
C ILE A 27 -11.48 11.59 -5.17
N LEU A 28 -12.57 12.05 -4.55
CA LEU A 28 -13.56 12.91 -5.19
C LEU A 28 -12.99 14.29 -5.53
N VAL A 29 -12.12 14.83 -4.69
CA VAL A 29 -11.45 16.12 -4.94
C VAL A 29 -10.41 16.01 -6.04
N ALA A 30 -9.62 14.92 -6.03
CA ALA A 30 -8.60 14.67 -7.04
C ALA A 30 -9.19 14.36 -8.43
N ASN A 31 -10.42 13.86 -8.51
CA ASN A 31 -11.01 13.35 -9.75
C ASN A 31 -12.34 14.05 -10.08
N ASN A 32 -12.29 15.10 -10.90
CA ASN A 32 -13.48 15.85 -11.33
C ASN A 32 -14.43 15.06 -12.25
N ASN A 33 -14.05 13.86 -12.73
CA ASN A 33 -14.82 13.04 -13.67
C ASN A 33 -14.91 11.59 -13.20
N ILE A 34 -15.90 11.25 -12.39
CA ILE A 34 -16.19 9.85 -12.03
C ILE A 34 -17.01 9.20 -13.13
N ASN A 35 -16.38 8.44 -14.00
CA ASN A 35 -17.05 7.59 -14.98
C ASN A 35 -17.51 6.28 -14.33
N ALA A 36 -18.63 5.70 -14.81
CA ALA A 36 -19.14 4.41 -14.35
C ALA A 36 -18.07 3.28 -14.40
N ASN A 37 -17.18 3.35 -15.39
CA ASN A 37 -16.03 2.44 -15.48
C ASN A 37 -15.03 2.60 -14.33
N ALA A 38 -14.84 3.82 -13.80
CA ALA A 38 -13.97 4.06 -12.65
C ALA A 38 -14.48 3.33 -11.39
N LEU A 39 -15.81 3.24 -11.24
CA LEU A 39 -16.41 2.51 -10.12
C LEU A 39 -16.15 1.00 -10.21
N LEU A 40 -16.20 0.43 -11.40
CA LEU A 40 -15.89 -0.98 -11.64
C LEU A 40 -14.41 -1.29 -11.33
N TYR A 41 -13.51 -0.42 -11.78
CA TYR A 41 -12.06 -0.58 -11.49
C TYR A 41 -11.71 -0.36 -10.03
N SER A 42 -12.54 0.34 -9.24
CA SER A 42 -12.34 0.53 -7.78
C SER A 42 -12.50 -0.77 -6.98
N ILE A 43 -13.14 -1.80 -7.54
CA ILE A 43 -13.27 -3.11 -6.90
C ILE A 43 -11.89 -3.81 -6.77
N LEU A 44 -11.00 -3.63 -7.73
CA LEU A 44 -9.66 -4.24 -7.71
C LEU A 44 -8.81 -3.79 -6.51
N PRO A 45 -8.67 -2.47 -6.20
CA PRO A 45 -8.02 -2.02 -4.97
C PRO A 45 -8.69 -2.51 -3.69
N LEU A 46 -10.02 -2.66 -3.66
CA LEU A 46 -10.73 -3.20 -2.50
C LEU A 46 -10.35 -4.67 -2.25
N ILE A 47 -10.32 -5.49 -3.28
CA ILE A 47 -9.84 -6.88 -3.18
C ILE A 47 -8.38 -6.90 -2.75
N GLY A 48 -7.53 -6.05 -3.32
CA GLY A 48 -6.12 -5.92 -2.95
C GLY A 48 -5.95 -5.55 -1.47
N SER A 49 -6.73 -4.60 -0.95
CA SER A 49 -6.68 -4.21 0.46
C SER A 49 -7.14 -5.32 1.40
N ALA A 50 -8.14 -6.10 1.02
CA ALA A 50 -8.57 -7.28 1.77
C ALA A 50 -7.47 -8.36 1.82
N CYS A 51 -6.85 -8.66 0.68
CA CYS A 51 -5.70 -9.57 0.60
C CYS A 51 -4.51 -9.06 1.45
N TYR A 52 -4.25 -7.76 1.42
CA TYR A 52 -3.21 -7.13 2.24
C TYR A 52 -3.49 -7.29 3.74
N ALA A 53 -4.71 -7.04 4.19
CA ALA A 53 -5.11 -7.22 5.58
C ALA A 53 -4.98 -8.69 6.04
N LEU A 54 -5.34 -9.65 5.18
CA LEU A 54 -5.12 -11.07 5.43
C LEU A 54 -3.63 -11.39 5.58
N ASN A 55 -2.80 -10.88 4.65
CA ASN A 55 -1.35 -11.10 4.69
C ASN A 55 -0.72 -10.62 6.00
N LEU A 56 -1.05 -9.41 6.48
CA LEU A 56 -0.55 -8.88 7.76
C LEU A 56 -0.86 -9.82 8.94
N ASN A 57 -2.08 -10.33 8.99
CA ASN A 57 -2.51 -11.22 10.07
C ASN A 57 -1.89 -12.61 9.95
N ILE A 58 -1.74 -13.15 8.73
CA ILE A 58 -1.07 -14.43 8.49
C ILE A 58 0.40 -14.37 8.94
N ILE A 59 1.13 -13.32 8.55
CA ILE A 59 2.52 -13.12 8.96
C ILE A 59 2.62 -13.07 10.49
N LYS A 60 1.75 -12.29 11.15
CA LYS A 60 1.82 -12.13 12.60
C LYS A 60 1.46 -13.40 13.36
N LEU A 61 0.43 -14.13 12.94
CA LEU A 61 -0.11 -15.26 13.69
C LEU A 61 0.60 -16.60 13.36
N TYR A 62 0.90 -16.83 12.10
CA TYR A 62 1.38 -18.12 11.62
C TYR A 62 2.86 -18.13 11.24
N LEU A 63 3.40 -17.01 10.79
CA LEU A 63 4.77 -16.91 10.29
C LEU A 63 5.70 -16.12 11.23
N SER A 64 5.27 -15.83 12.44
CA SER A 64 6.07 -15.07 13.43
C SER A 64 7.40 -15.75 13.78
N HIS A 65 7.47 -17.08 13.70
CA HIS A 65 8.65 -17.89 13.96
C HIS A 65 9.63 -17.95 12.77
N ILE A 66 9.21 -17.60 11.56
CA ILE A 66 10.04 -17.59 10.36
C ILE A 66 10.72 -16.22 10.22
N SER A 67 11.97 -16.15 9.76
CA SER A 67 12.65 -14.86 9.59
C SER A 67 11.94 -13.98 8.55
N ALA A 68 11.92 -12.65 8.77
CA ALA A 68 11.30 -11.70 7.84
C ALA A 68 11.95 -11.76 6.45
N LEU A 69 13.28 -11.99 6.41
CA LEU A 69 14.01 -12.14 5.15
C LEU A 69 13.55 -13.37 4.36
N LEU A 70 13.30 -14.49 5.03
CA LEU A 70 12.81 -15.71 4.40
C LEU A 70 11.40 -15.54 3.85
N ILE A 71 10.50 -14.90 4.62
CA ILE A 71 9.13 -14.59 4.17
C ILE A 71 9.18 -13.75 2.91
N THR A 72 9.96 -12.67 2.91
CA THR A 72 10.12 -11.77 1.76
C THR A 72 10.73 -12.50 0.57
N GLY A 73 11.83 -13.24 0.79
CA GLY A 73 12.55 -13.96 -0.26
C GLY A 73 11.69 -15.01 -0.96
N ILE A 74 10.95 -15.83 -0.20
CA ILE A 74 10.04 -16.83 -0.77
C ILE A 74 8.91 -16.16 -1.55
N SER A 75 8.34 -15.06 -1.04
CA SER A 75 7.29 -14.33 -1.73
C SER A 75 7.75 -13.83 -3.10
N PHE A 76 8.94 -13.23 -3.17
CA PHE A 76 9.51 -12.77 -4.44
C PHE A 76 9.94 -13.92 -5.36
N LEU A 77 10.39 -15.03 -4.79
CA LEU A 77 10.77 -16.22 -5.56
C LEU A 77 9.56 -16.86 -6.26
N ILE A 78 8.37 -16.77 -5.66
CA ILE A 78 7.12 -17.27 -6.26
C ILE A 78 6.59 -16.27 -7.29
N ILE A 79 6.50 -14.99 -6.94
CA ILE A 79 5.87 -13.97 -7.79
C ILE A 79 6.80 -13.56 -8.93
N GLY A 80 8.10 -13.51 -8.69
CA GLY A 80 9.12 -13.06 -9.64
C GLY A 80 9.09 -13.79 -10.98
N PRO A 81 9.18 -15.13 -11.03
CA PRO A 81 9.11 -15.88 -12.28
C PRO A 81 7.79 -15.68 -13.03
N ILE A 82 6.67 -15.63 -12.31
CA ILE A 82 5.34 -15.42 -12.91
C ILE A 82 5.30 -14.03 -13.57
N SER A 83 5.71 -12.99 -12.85
CA SER A 83 5.74 -11.62 -13.36
C SER A 83 6.71 -11.48 -14.55
N SER A 84 7.89 -12.10 -14.46
CA SER A 84 8.87 -12.11 -15.55
C SER A 84 8.34 -12.80 -16.81
N TYR A 85 7.62 -13.91 -16.64
CA TYR A 85 6.99 -14.60 -17.76
C TYR A 85 5.97 -13.69 -18.46
N PHE A 86 5.07 -13.04 -17.69
CA PHE A 86 4.09 -12.11 -18.27
C PHE A 86 4.77 -10.92 -18.96
N LEU A 87 5.82 -10.36 -18.38
CA LEU A 87 6.56 -9.26 -18.97
C LEU A 87 7.19 -9.65 -20.31
N MET A 88 7.81 -10.82 -20.39
CA MET A 88 8.49 -11.28 -21.60
C MET A 88 7.52 -11.82 -22.66
N ALA A 89 6.45 -12.52 -22.24
CA ALA A 89 5.54 -13.21 -23.16
C ALA A 89 4.40 -12.32 -23.69
N LYS A 90 4.04 -11.26 -22.95
CA LYS A 90 2.86 -10.43 -23.25
C LYS A 90 3.20 -8.98 -23.61
N THR A 91 4.46 -8.59 -23.52
CA THR A 91 4.89 -7.23 -23.86
C THR A 91 6.11 -7.26 -24.77
N ASP A 92 6.29 -6.23 -25.58
CA ASP A 92 7.48 -6.04 -26.43
C ASP A 92 8.66 -5.43 -25.63
N PHE A 93 8.74 -5.77 -24.33
CA PHE A 93 9.69 -5.20 -23.39
C PHE A 93 11.14 -5.32 -23.87
N ILE A 94 11.54 -6.51 -24.33
CA ILE A 94 12.91 -6.75 -24.79
C ILE A 94 13.23 -5.92 -26.04
N VAL A 95 12.26 -5.83 -26.97
CA VAL A 95 12.43 -5.05 -28.21
C VAL A 95 12.62 -3.57 -27.86
N HIS A 96 11.78 -3.03 -27.00
CA HIS A 96 11.88 -1.64 -26.54
C HIS A 96 13.16 -1.36 -25.76
N LEU A 97 13.61 -2.32 -24.92
CA LEU A 97 14.84 -2.18 -24.15
C LEU A 97 16.08 -2.03 -25.05
N LEU A 98 16.12 -2.76 -26.17
CA LEU A 98 17.27 -2.79 -27.08
C LEU A 98 17.27 -1.65 -28.11
N GLN A 99 16.19 -0.88 -28.23
CA GLN A 99 16.06 0.15 -29.28
C GLN A 99 16.83 1.45 -29.01
N ASN A 100 17.05 1.84 -27.73
CA ASN A 100 17.69 3.10 -27.37
C ASN A 100 18.44 3.02 -26.03
N ASP A 101 19.58 3.72 -25.94
CA ASP A 101 20.38 3.82 -24.70
C ASP A 101 19.60 4.43 -23.53
N THR A 102 18.67 5.35 -23.79
CA THR A 102 17.80 5.94 -22.79
C THR A 102 16.89 4.90 -22.13
N ASN A 103 16.45 3.89 -22.88
CA ASN A 103 15.63 2.81 -22.35
C ASN A 103 16.41 1.91 -21.39
N TYR A 104 17.71 1.77 -21.61
CA TYR A 104 18.59 1.03 -20.71
C TYR A 104 18.76 1.73 -19.36
N LEU A 105 18.93 3.05 -19.34
CA LEU A 105 18.95 3.84 -18.11
C LEU A 105 17.64 3.77 -17.34
N ASN A 106 16.51 3.84 -18.03
CA ASN A 106 15.20 3.66 -17.44
C ASN A 106 15.04 2.26 -16.82
N PHE A 107 15.54 1.24 -17.48
CA PHE A 107 15.53 -0.13 -16.96
C PHE A 107 16.36 -0.26 -15.68
N ILE A 108 17.56 0.33 -15.62
CA ILE A 108 18.38 0.35 -14.40
C ILE A 108 17.63 1.06 -13.28
N SER A 109 17.05 2.22 -13.56
CA SER A 109 16.29 3.01 -12.58
C SER A 109 15.11 2.25 -11.99
N ILE A 110 14.35 1.53 -12.84
CA ILE A 110 13.24 0.67 -12.40
C ILE A 110 13.74 -0.50 -11.53
N ASN A 111 14.90 -1.10 -11.90
CA ASN A 111 15.48 -2.17 -11.09
C ASN A 111 15.94 -1.67 -9.71
N VAL A 112 16.60 -0.52 -9.65
CA VAL A 112 16.99 0.12 -8.39
C VAL A 112 15.75 0.41 -7.54
N LEU A 113 14.70 0.98 -8.12
CA LEU A 113 13.43 1.22 -7.43
C LEU A 113 12.79 -0.08 -6.95
N GLY A 114 12.80 -1.13 -7.76
CA GLY A 114 12.26 -2.45 -7.40
C GLY A 114 13.01 -3.10 -6.24
N ILE A 115 14.33 -3.06 -6.25
CA ILE A 115 15.16 -3.69 -5.22
C ILE A 115 15.10 -2.88 -3.91
N ILE A 116 15.33 -1.57 -3.98
CA ILE A 116 15.39 -0.71 -2.79
C ILE A 116 14.00 -0.29 -2.35
N GLY A 117 13.19 0.25 -3.24
CA GLY A 117 11.85 0.78 -2.91
C GLY A 117 10.83 -0.31 -2.60
N THR A 118 10.98 -1.51 -3.14
CA THR A 118 10.05 -2.62 -2.91
C THR A 118 10.70 -3.73 -2.10
N GLY A 119 11.81 -4.30 -2.55
CA GLY A 119 12.42 -5.45 -1.90
C GLY A 119 12.86 -5.16 -0.47
N LEU A 120 13.66 -4.13 -0.27
CA LEU A 120 14.14 -3.71 1.05
C LEU A 120 12.97 -3.21 1.92
N ALA A 121 12.06 -2.42 1.35
CA ALA A 121 10.91 -1.90 2.08
C ALA A 121 9.98 -3.01 2.57
N VAL A 122 9.67 -4.01 1.74
CA VAL A 122 8.84 -5.17 2.15
C VAL A 122 9.54 -6.00 3.23
N TRP A 123 10.85 -6.19 3.13
CA TRP A 123 11.60 -6.87 4.18
C TRP A 123 11.52 -6.13 5.53
N ILE A 124 11.78 -4.82 5.54
CA ILE A 124 11.68 -3.98 6.75
C ILE A 124 10.25 -4.01 7.30
N PHE A 125 9.26 -3.94 6.42
CA PHE A 125 7.86 -3.98 6.81
C PHE A 125 7.45 -5.32 7.43
N ASN A 126 7.90 -6.44 6.88
CA ASN A 126 7.70 -7.76 7.45
C ASN A 126 8.39 -7.90 8.82
N LEU A 127 9.56 -7.29 8.98
CA LEU A 127 10.23 -7.23 10.28
C LEU A 127 9.39 -6.42 11.29
N LEU A 128 8.86 -5.27 10.87
CA LEU A 128 8.00 -4.43 11.70
C LEU A 128 6.73 -5.18 12.16
N ILE A 129 6.07 -5.94 11.29
CA ILE A 129 4.90 -6.76 11.63
C ILE A 129 5.26 -7.78 12.73
N LYS A 130 6.41 -8.39 12.62
CA LYS A 130 6.86 -9.43 13.57
C LYS A 130 7.19 -8.84 14.94
N GLU A 131 7.93 -7.75 14.96
CA GLU A 131 8.41 -7.11 16.21
C GLU A 131 7.30 -6.31 16.93
N THR A 132 6.25 -5.91 16.21
CA THR A 132 5.15 -5.11 16.75
C THR A 132 3.81 -5.85 16.67
N SER A 133 2.75 -5.14 16.32
CA SER A 133 1.44 -5.72 16.03
C SER A 133 1.04 -5.41 14.59
N SER A 134 0.18 -6.26 14.01
CA SER A 134 -0.37 -6.02 12.67
C SER A 134 -1.09 -4.66 12.57
N VAL A 135 -1.70 -4.21 13.67
CA VAL A 135 -2.36 -2.89 13.75
C VAL A 135 -1.34 -1.76 13.73
N PHE A 136 -0.24 -1.89 14.48
CA PHE A 136 0.83 -0.89 14.46
C PHE A 136 1.51 -0.84 13.10
N ALA A 137 1.86 -1.98 12.52
CA ALA A 137 2.46 -2.05 11.19
C ALA A 137 1.55 -1.40 10.13
N SER A 138 0.25 -1.71 10.13
CA SER A 138 -0.70 -1.07 9.21
C SER A 138 -0.80 0.45 9.42
N SER A 139 -0.58 0.95 10.64
CA SER A 139 -0.64 2.39 10.89
C SER A 139 0.47 3.19 10.21
N VAL A 140 1.60 2.55 9.87
CA VAL A 140 2.68 3.19 9.11
C VAL A 140 2.23 3.58 7.71
N THR A 141 1.30 2.82 7.10
CA THR A 141 0.76 3.14 5.78
C THR A 141 0.00 4.47 5.74
N TYR A 142 -0.41 4.99 6.88
CA TYR A 142 -1.06 6.30 6.99
C TYR A 142 -0.11 7.49 6.83
N LEU A 143 1.20 7.23 6.88
CA LEU A 143 2.19 8.24 6.54
C LEU A 143 2.31 8.44 5.02
N ILE A 144 1.84 7.49 4.21
CA ILE A 144 1.93 7.54 2.75
C ILE A 144 1.29 8.81 2.18
N PRO A 145 0.06 9.22 2.55
CA PRO A 145 -0.54 10.45 2.04
C PRO A 145 0.26 11.72 2.39
N ILE A 146 0.88 11.77 3.58
CA ILE A 146 1.72 12.91 3.97
C ILE A 146 2.94 13.00 3.05
N VAL A 147 3.62 11.87 2.87
CA VAL A 147 4.82 11.81 2.02
C VAL A 147 4.46 12.14 0.57
N ALA A 148 3.30 11.64 0.09
CA ALA A 148 2.81 11.93 -1.25
C ALA A 148 2.55 13.44 -1.45
N ILE A 149 1.88 14.10 -0.51
CA ILE A 149 1.64 15.55 -0.58
C ILE A 149 2.94 16.34 -0.55
N VAL A 150 3.86 15.99 0.36
CA VAL A 150 5.17 16.67 0.46
C VAL A 150 5.93 16.53 -0.86
N TRP A 151 5.89 15.36 -1.47
CA TRP A 151 6.56 15.10 -2.75
C TRP A 151 5.88 15.84 -3.90
N GLY A 152 4.53 15.81 -3.99
CA GLY A 152 3.77 16.55 -5.00
C GLY A 152 4.04 18.05 -4.95
N VAL A 153 4.07 18.64 -3.74
CA VAL A 153 4.42 20.06 -3.56
C VAL A 153 5.87 20.35 -3.98
N ALA A 154 6.81 19.42 -3.69
CA ALA A 154 8.20 19.55 -4.12
C ALA A 154 8.35 19.49 -5.65
N ASP A 155 7.51 18.71 -6.33
CA ASP A 155 7.44 18.62 -7.79
C ASP A 155 6.67 19.79 -8.44
N GLY A 156 6.16 20.73 -7.63
CA GLY A 156 5.47 21.94 -8.11
C GLY A 156 3.96 21.78 -8.32
N GLU A 157 3.35 20.72 -7.78
CA GLU A 157 1.90 20.57 -7.80
C GLU A 157 1.22 21.61 -6.89
N ASN A 158 0.08 22.13 -7.34
CA ASN A 158 -0.70 23.08 -6.54
C ASN A 158 -1.44 22.32 -5.43
N PHE A 159 -1.05 22.55 -4.20
CA PHE A 159 -1.74 22.00 -3.04
C PHE A 159 -3.12 22.65 -2.86
N ILE A 160 -4.15 21.84 -2.88
CA ILE A 160 -5.51 22.28 -2.63
C ILE A 160 -5.81 22.10 -1.13
N PHE A 161 -6.25 23.19 -0.47
CA PHE A 161 -6.58 23.16 0.97
C PHE A 161 -7.54 22.00 1.34
N LEU A 162 -8.44 21.64 0.43
CA LEU A 162 -9.40 20.57 0.63
C LEU A 162 -8.73 19.18 0.73
N GLU A 163 -7.63 18.97 0.01
CA GLU A 163 -6.82 17.73 0.12
C GLU A 163 -6.22 17.60 1.53
N GLY A 164 -5.67 18.70 2.05
CA GLY A 164 -5.17 18.74 3.42
C GLY A 164 -6.24 18.46 4.48
N LEU A 165 -7.45 18.97 4.25
CA LEU A 165 -8.59 18.73 5.15
C LEU A 165 -8.97 17.24 5.17
N PHE A 166 -9.09 16.58 4.02
CA PHE A 166 -9.39 15.15 3.96
C PHE A 166 -8.26 14.28 4.51
N CYS A 167 -7.01 14.67 4.32
CA CYS A 167 -5.88 14.03 5.00
C CYS A 167 -6.03 14.13 6.53
N GLY A 168 -6.41 15.29 7.07
CA GLY A 168 -6.69 15.46 8.49
C GLY A 168 -7.83 14.56 8.99
N VAL A 169 -8.87 14.36 8.19
CA VAL A 169 -9.97 13.43 8.49
C VAL A 169 -9.46 11.99 8.54
N ILE A 170 -8.62 11.57 7.57
CA ILE A 170 -8.00 10.23 7.57
C ILE A 170 -7.18 10.05 8.86
N PHE A 171 -6.33 11.00 9.22
CA PHE A 171 -5.53 10.91 10.45
C PHE A 171 -6.37 10.82 11.71
N THR A 172 -7.48 11.56 11.78
CA THR A 172 -8.42 11.49 12.91
C THR A 172 -9.01 10.09 13.02
N GLY A 173 -9.44 9.50 11.91
CA GLY A 173 -9.94 8.13 11.87
C GLY A 173 -8.91 7.12 12.40
N VAL A 174 -7.66 7.25 11.96
CA VAL A 174 -6.54 6.42 12.38
C VAL A 174 -6.23 6.57 13.87
N TYR A 175 -6.18 7.79 14.35
CA TYR A 175 -5.95 8.06 15.77
C TYR A 175 -6.99 7.40 16.66
N LEU A 176 -8.26 7.40 16.25
CA LEU A 176 -9.35 6.72 16.96
C LEU A 176 -9.17 5.19 16.98
N ILE A 177 -8.68 4.60 15.89
CA ILE A 177 -8.40 3.15 15.81
C ILE A 177 -7.29 2.74 16.78
N ARG A 178 -6.29 3.61 17.00
CA ARG A 178 -5.12 3.32 17.82
C ARG A 178 -5.36 3.39 19.33
N GLN A 179 -6.42 4.04 19.78
CA GLN A 179 -6.69 4.17 21.21
C GLN A 179 -7.01 2.80 21.82
N PRO A 180 -6.25 2.34 22.85
CA PRO A 180 -6.59 1.13 23.57
C PRO A 180 -7.98 1.32 24.21
N SER A 181 -8.80 0.29 24.13
CA SER A 181 -10.06 0.23 24.87
C SER A 181 -9.72 0.26 26.36
N SER A 182 -10.02 1.36 27.02
CA SER A 182 -10.13 1.40 28.48
C SER A 182 -11.25 0.47 28.96
#